data_8b4257ea20de0bdbca56e47bc8e03f37
#
_entry.id   8b4257ea20de0bdbca56e47bc8e03f37
#
_cell.length_a   1.000
_cell.length_b   1.000
_cell.length_c   1.000
_cell.angle_alpha   90.00
_cell.angle_beta   90.00
_cell.angle_gamma   90.00
#
_symmetry.space_group_name_H-M   'P 1'
#
loop_
_entity.id
_entity.type
_entity.pdbx_description
1 polymer ?
#
loop_
_entity_poly.entity_id
_entity_poly.type
_entity_poly.pdbx_seq_one_letter_code
_entity_poly.pdbx_strand_id
1 'polypeptide(L)'
;MLHRTQWVADAIARIDADFNRSADTHLIKLDLPGLQNVDIYLKDESTHPTGSLKHRLARSLFLFGLCNGWITPGTPIIEASSGSTAVSEAYFARLLGLRFIAVMPRTTSAQKIAKIEFYGGECHLVENGSEIYAESQRLARELGGHYMDQF
;
A
#
# COMPACT_ATOMS: atom_id res chain seq x y z
N MET A 1 -2.36 26.75 -8.50
CA MET A 1 -2.74 25.66 -9.44
C MET A 1 -1.50 24.98 -10.03
N LEU A 2 -0.54 25.71 -10.61
CA LEU A 2 0.69 25.16 -11.20
C LEU A 2 1.51 24.25 -10.26
N HIS A 3 1.72 24.63 -8.99
CA HIS A 3 2.46 23.83 -8.01
C HIS A 3 1.83 22.45 -7.72
N ARG A 4 0.49 22.36 -7.70
CA ARG A 4 -0.21 21.10 -7.49
C ARG A 4 -0.03 20.14 -8.67
N THR A 5 -0.17 20.65 -9.89
CA THR A 5 0.01 19.85 -11.12
C THR A 5 1.44 19.33 -11.24
N GLN A 6 2.44 20.18 -10.94
CA GLN A 6 3.84 19.76 -10.95
C GLN A 6 4.12 18.67 -9.91
N TRP A 7 3.63 18.84 -8.67
CA TRP A 7 3.81 17.82 -7.63
C TRP A 7 3.19 16.46 -8.02
N VAL A 8 1.99 16.46 -8.63
CA VAL A 8 1.36 15.22 -9.12
C VAL A 8 2.20 14.56 -10.20
N ALA A 9 2.73 15.32 -11.16
CA ALA A 9 3.62 14.79 -12.18
C ALA A 9 4.89 14.18 -11.57
N ASP A 10 5.50 14.86 -10.61
CA ASP A 10 6.70 14.39 -9.91
C ASP A 10 6.38 13.13 -9.06
N ALA A 11 5.21 13.06 -8.45
CA ALA A 11 4.76 11.89 -7.68
C ALA A 11 4.59 10.66 -8.59
N ILE A 12 3.93 10.83 -9.74
CA ILE A 12 3.78 9.75 -10.74
C ILE A 12 5.17 9.31 -11.23
N ALA A 13 6.06 10.23 -11.57
CA ALA A 13 7.41 9.90 -12.03
C ALA A 13 8.21 9.10 -10.98
N ARG A 14 8.05 9.39 -9.68
CA ARG A 14 8.69 8.62 -8.60
C ARG A 14 8.13 7.20 -8.51
N ILE A 15 6.82 7.03 -8.64
CA ILE A 15 6.17 5.72 -8.64
C ILE A 15 6.62 4.90 -9.86
N ASP A 16 6.71 5.51 -11.04
CA ASP A 16 7.18 4.85 -12.26
C ASP A 16 8.66 4.47 -12.16
N ALA A 17 9.49 5.33 -11.58
CA ALA A 17 10.90 5.01 -11.35
C ALA A 17 11.07 3.83 -10.37
N ASP A 18 10.25 3.74 -9.35
CA ASP A 18 10.23 2.58 -8.43
C ASP A 18 9.83 1.30 -9.16
N PHE A 19 8.80 1.34 -9.99
CA PHE A 19 8.39 0.22 -10.82
C PHE A 19 9.49 -0.25 -11.77
N ASN A 20 10.13 0.68 -12.49
CA ASN A 20 11.19 0.36 -13.43
C ASN A 20 12.44 -0.21 -12.75
N ARG A 21 12.71 0.21 -11.50
CA ARG A 21 13.81 -0.32 -10.69
C ARG A 21 13.55 -1.73 -10.19
N SER A 22 12.32 -2.03 -9.78
CA SER A 22 11.94 -3.31 -9.18
C SER A 22 11.51 -4.35 -10.21
N ALA A 23 11.46 -4.01 -11.49
CA ALA A 23 11.16 -4.84 -12.66
C ALA A 23 10.06 -5.91 -12.46
N ASP A 24 9.86 -6.77 -13.44
CA ASP A 24 8.88 -7.85 -13.31
C ASP A 24 9.39 -8.95 -12.38
N THR A 25 8.46 -9.53 -11.62
CA THR A 25 8.74 -10.62 -10.69
C THR A 25 8.91 -11.93 -11.44
N HIS A 26 9.71 -12.84 -10.88
CA HIS A 26 10.03 -14.12 -11.54
C HIS A 26 8.83 -15.06 -11.60
N LEU A 27 8.78 -15.84 -12.68
CA LEU A 27 7.87 -16.96 -12.84
C LEU A 27 8.67 -18.25 -12.68
N ILE A 28 8.37 -19.03 -11.64
CA ILE A 28 9.08 -20.25 -11.28
C ILE A 28 8.24 -21.45 -11.68
N LYS A 29 8.74 -22.28 -12.61
CA LYS A 29 8.07 -23.54 -12.95
C LYS A 29 8.28 -24.55 -11.81
N LEU A 30 7.19 -25.20 -11.40
CA LEU A 30 7.21 -26.32 -10.46
C LEU A 30 7.10 -27.63 -11.21
N ASP A 31 8.10 -28.49 -11.03
CA ASP A 31 8.05 -29.87 -11.49
C ASP A 31 7.51 -30.75 -10.36
N LEU A 32 6.23 -31.12 -10.44
CA LEU A 32 5.58 -31.99 -9.43
C LEU A 32 5.48 -33.41 -9.95
N PRO A 33 6.12 -34.38 -9.28
CA PRO A 33 6.03 -35.79 -9.65
C PRO A 33 4.56 -36.26 -9.66
N GLY A 34 4.15 -36.94 -10.74
CA GLY A 34 2.80 -37.49 -10.87
C GLY A 34 1.78 -36.57 -11.58
N LEU A 35 2.10 -35.30 -11.85
CA LEU A 35 1.28 -34.43 -12.69
C LEU A 35 1.83 -34.46 -14.13
N GLN A 36 1.19 -35.27 -14.98
CA GLN A 36 1.50 -35.33 -16.41
C GLN A 36 0.54 -34.38 -17.17
N ASN A 37 1.06 -33.67 -18.16
CA ASN A 37 0.30 -32.76 -19.02
C ASN A 37 -0.27 -31.50 -18.32
N VAL A 38 0.29 -31.09 -17.18
CA VAL A 38 -0.06 -29.84 -16.47
C VAL A 38 1.22 -29.12 -16.11
N ASP A 39 1.36 -27.89 -16.57
CA ASP A 39 2.44 -26.99 -16.14
C ASP A 39 1.94 -26.08 -15.01
N ILE A 40 2.65 -26.10 -13.87
CA ILE A 40 2.37 -25.24 -12.71
C ILE A 40 3.48 -24.22 -12.57
N TYR A 41 3.09 -22.97 -12.40
CA TYR A 41 4.02 -21.87 -12.19
C TYR A 41 3.67 -21.10 -10.92
N LEU A 42 4.70 -20.68 -10.19
CA LEU A 42 4.61 -19.75 -9.09
C LEU A 42 5.08 -18.36 -9.53
N LYS A 43 4.28 -17.34 -9.34
CA LYS A 43 4.69 -15.96 -9.49
C LYS A 43 5.34 -15.50 -8.18
N ASP A 44 6.66 -15.24 -8.21
CA ASP A 44 7.40 -14.82 -7.01
C ASP A 44 7.25 -13.31 -6.77
N GLU A 45 6.22 -12.96 -6.01
CA GLU A 45 5.94 -11.57 -5.61
C GLU A 45 6.71 -11.14 -4.35
N SER A 46 7.54 -12.01 -3.76
CA SER A 46 8.36 -11.68 -2.59
C SER A 46 9.53 -10.75 -2.92
N THR A 47 9.90 -10.63 -4.19
CA THR A 47 11.01 -9.79 -4.66
C THR A 47 10.67 -8.30 -4.73
N HIS A 48 9.40 -7.93 -4.53
CA HIS A 48 9.03 -6.52 -4.40
C HIS A 48 9.68 -5.85 -3.17
N PRO A 49 9.91 -4.53 -3.19
CA PRO A 49 10.50 -3.78 -2.06
C PRO A 49 9.81 -4.04 -0.72
N THR A 50 8.49 -4.28 -0.73
CA THR A 50 7.71 -4.59 0.48
C THR A 50 7.54 -6.09 0.73
N GLY A 51 8.14 -6.95 -0.10
CA GLY A 51 8.11 -8.41 0.04
C GLY A 51 6.76 -9.07 -0.21
N SER A 52 5.86 -8.44 -0.97
CA SER A 52 4.49 -8.92 -1.16
C SER A 52 3.87 -8.44 -2.47
N LEU A 53 2.95 -9.26 -3.02
CA LEU A 53 2.09 -8.89 -4.15
C LEU A 53 1.28 -7.60 -3.91
N LYS A 54 1.07 -7.22 -2.66
CA LYS A 54 0.33 -5.99 -2.29
C LYS A 54 1.07 -4.72 -2.69
N HIS A 55 2.36 -4.82 -2.98
CA HIS A 55 3.12 -3.71 -3.57
C HIS A 55 2.51 -3.24 -4.89
N ARG A 56 2.09 -4.18 -5.77
CA ARG A 56 1.40 -3.84 -7.03
C ARG A 56 0.05 -3.17 -6.79
N LEU A 57 -0.72 -3.69 -5.83
CA LEU A 57 -2.01 -3.11 -5.46
C LEU A 57 -1.83 -1.68 -4.96
N ALA A 58 -0.96 -1.47 -3.97
CA ALA A 58 -0.70 -0.16 -3.41
C ALA A 58 -0.24 0.85 -4.47
N ARG A 59 0.68 0.44 -5.37
CA ARG A 59 1.10 1.27 -6.51
C ARG A 59 -0.10 1.73 -7.34
N SER A 60 -0.99 0.80 -7.69
CA SER A 60 -2.16 1.12 -8.53
C SER A 60 -3.14 2.04 -7.82
N LEU A 61 -3.39 1.83 -6.53
CA LEU A 61 -4.26 2.70 -5.72
C LEU A 61 -3.71 4.13 -5.62
N PHE A 62 -2.41 4.29 -5.39
CA PHE A 62 -1.78 5.62 -5.36
C PHE A 62 -1.85 6.31 -6.72
N LEU A 63 -1.53 5.62 -7.81
CA LEU A 63 -1.64 6.18 -9.16
C LEU A 63 -3.08 6.61 -9.47
N PHE A 64 -4.06 5.77 -9.12
CA PHE A 64 -5.47 6.07 -9.32
C PHE A 64 -5.89 7.30 -8.51
N GLY A 65 -5.52 7.37 -7.22
CA GLY A 65 -5.81 8.52 -6.37
C GLY A 65 -5.18 9.83 -6.86
N LEU A 66 -3.93 9.77 -7.35
CA LEU A 66 -3.23 10.92 -7.94
C LEU A 66 -3.91 11.40 -9.22
N CYS A 67 -4.23 10.48 -10.15
CA CYS A 67 -4.86 10.82 -11.43
C CYS A 67 -6.27 11.39 -11.26
N ASN A 68 -7.01 10.94 -10.24
CA ASN A 68 -8.35 11.46 -9.93
C ASN A 68 -8.32 12.73 -9.05
N GLY A 69 -7.14 13.18 -8.62
CA GLY A 69 -7.00 14.37 -7.79
C GLY A 69 -7.45 14.17 -6.33
N TRP A 70 -7.62 12.94 -5.89
CA TRP A 70 -7.95 12.61 -4.50
C TRP A 70 -6.73 12.69 -3.59
N ILE A 71 -5.55 12.40 -4.15
CA ILE A 71 -4.27 12.55 -3.48
C ILE A 71 -3.57 13.78 -4.03
N THR A 72 -3.22 14.69 -3.12
CA THR A 72 -2.59 15.97 -3.41
C THR A 72 -1.46 16.22 -2.39
N PRO A 73 -0.63 17.26 -2.57
CA PRO A 73 0.42 17.57 -1.60
C PRO A 73 -0.13 17.65 -0.18
N GLY A 74 0.43 16.85 0.73
CA GLY A 74 0.05 16.84 2.15
C GLY A 74 -1.23 16.09 2.49
N THR A 75 -1.91 15.45 1.54
CA THR A 75 -3.10 14.62 1.82
C THR A 75 -2.70 13.43 2.71
N PRO A 76 -3.24 13.30 3.94
CA PRO A 76 -3.07 12.10 4.75
C PRO A 76 -3.73 10.90 4.06
N ILE A 77 -3.05 9.77 4.07
CA ILE A 77 -3.55 8.51 3.53
C ILE A 77 -3.98 7.61 4.69
N ILE A 78 -5.17 7.07 4.61
CA ILE A 78 -5.73 6.20 5.64
C ILE A 78 -6.13 4.86 5.01
N GLU A 79 -5.83 3.74 5.69
CA GLU A 79 -6.26 2.41 5.28
C GLU A 79 -6.65 1.54 6.47
N ALA A 80 -7.72 0.76 6.30
CA ALA A 80 -8.18 -0.24 7.25
C ALA A 80 -7.44 -1.57 7.02
N SER A 81 -6.21 -1.67 7.48
CA SER A 81 -5.38 -2.86 7.28
C SER A 81 -4.25 -2.98 8.30
N SER A 82 -3.97 -4.21 8.74
CA SER A 82 -2.79 -4.56 9.55
C SER A 82 -1.80 -5.47 8.80
N GLY A 83 -2.04 -5.70 7.52
CA GLY A 83 -1.31 -6.67 6.71
C GLY A 83 -0.38 -6.05 5.67
N SER A 84 -0.06 -6.84 4.66
CA SER A 84 0.86 -6.45 3.59
C SER A 84 0.39 -5.23 2.79
N THR A 85 -0.92 -4.97 2.72
CA THR A 85 -1.46 -3.77 2.09
C THR A 85 -1.00 -2.52 2.85
N ALA A 86 -1.21 -2.46 4.18
CA ALA A 86 -0.76 -1.33 4.99
C ALA A 86 0.76 -1.11 4.90
N VAL A 87 1.56 -2.18 4.88
CA VAL A 87 3.02 -2.09 4.69
C VAL A 87 3.37 -1.48 3.34
N SER A 88 2.68 -1.92 2.27
CA SER A 88 2.95 -1.44 0.92
C SER A 88 2.48 0.00 0.73
N GLU A 89 1.35 0.37 1.32
CA GLU A 89 0.86 1.75 1.27
C GLU A 89 1.72 2.71 2.09
N ALA A 90 2.21 2.29 3.27
CA ALA A 90 3.17 3.06 4.04
C ALA A 90 4.45 3.35 3.22
N TYR A 91 4.93 2.35 2.46
CA TYR A 91 6.07 2.51 1.55
C TYR A 91 5.81 3.60 0.51
N PHE A 92 4.67 3.55 -0.21
CA PHE A 92 4.37 4.56 -1.24
C PHE A 92 4.07 5.93 -0.64
N ALA A 93 3.39 6.00 0.49
CA ALA A 93 3.18 7.26 1.18
C ALA A 93 4.52 7.92 1.57
N ARG A 94 5.47 7.15 2.13
CA ARG A 94 6.82 7.62 2.41
C ARG A 94 7.56 8.08 1.15
N LEU A 95 7.45 7.34 0.04
CA LEU A 95 8.06 7.68 -1.24
C LEU A 95 7.59 9.06 -1.74
N LEU A 96 6.34 9.40 -1.47
CA LEU A 96 5.70 10.66 -1.88
C LEU A 96 5.77 11.76 -0.83
N GLY A 97 6.31 11.48 0.36
CA GLY A 97 6.35 12.42 1.48
C GLY A 97 4.96 12.70 2.08
N LEU A 98 4.07 11.70 2.06
CA LEU A 98 2.73 11.77 2.61
C LEU A 98 2.66 11.06 3.97
N ARG A 99 1.79 11.54 4.85
CA ARG A 99 1.42 10.87 6.09
C ARG A 99 0.56 9.64 5.79
N PHE A 100 0.85 8.51 6.43
CA PHE A 100 0.06 7.28 6.31
C PHE A 100 -0.41 6.80 7.69
N ILE A 101 -1.69 6.46 7.81
CA ILE A 101 -2.32 5.95 9.03
C ILE A 101 -2.99 4.61 8.71
N ALA A 102 -2.50 3.54 9.32
CA ALA A 102 -3.11 2.22 9.27
C ALA A 102 -4.04 2.03 10.47
N VAL A 103 -5.32 1.82 10.23
CA VAL A 103 -6.32 1.52 11.27
C VAL A 103 -6.44 0.02 11.44
N MET A 104 -6.26 -0.46 12.66
CA MET A 104 -6.20 -1.90 12.93
C MET A 104 -6.67 -2.23 14.36
N PRO A 105 -7.06 -3.51 14.61
CA PRO A 105 -7.40 -3.94 15.96
C PRO A 105 -6.19 -3.86 16.90
N ARG A 106 -6.43 -3.51 18.16
CA ARG A 106 -5.41 -3.51 19.23
C ARG A 106 -4.74 -4.86 19.43
N THR A 107 -5.39 -5.95 19.02
CA THR A 107 -4.85 -7.32 19.04
C THR A 107 -3.80 -7.57 17.95
N THR A 108 -3.53 -6.61 17.07
CA THR A 108 -2.52 -6.73 16.02
C THR A 108 -1.14 -6.93 16.66
N SER A 109 -0.40 -7.93 16.17
CA SER A 109 0.92 -8.28 16.74
C SER A 109 1.93 -7.15 16.56
N ALA A 110 2.81 -6.99 17.55
CA ALA A 110 3.90 -5.99 17.51
C ALA A 110 4.78 -6.12 16.25
N GLN A 111 4.98 -7.34 15.74
CA GLN A 111 5.74 -7.56 14.51
C GLN A 111 5.08 -6.92 13.27
N LYS A 112 3.73 -6.95 13.18
CA LYS A 112 3.00 -6.30 12.08
C LYS A 112 3.06 -4.78 12.19
N ILE A 113 2.89 -4.26 13.40
CA ILE A 113 3.01 -2.83 13.70
C ILE A 113 4.40 -2.34 13.31
N ALA A 114 5.46 -3.00 13.78
CA ALA A 114 6.84 -2.62 13.47
C ALA A 114 7.15 -2.59 11.97
N LYS A 115 6.54 -3.46 11.15
CA LYS A 115 6.72 -3.44 9.69
C LYS A 115 6.11 -2.19 9.04
N ILE A 116 4.97 -1.72 9.53
CA ILE A 116 4.32 -0.50 9.03
C ILE A 116 5.11 0.72 9.46
N GLU A 117 5.52 0.77 10.73
CA GLU A 117 6.33 1.85 11.30
C GLU A 117 7.70 1.97 10.65
N PHE A 118 8.31 0.84 10.22
CA PHE A 118 9.58 0.83 9.47
C PHE A 118 9.51 1.69 8.21
N TYR A 119 8.36 1.73 7.55
CA TYR A 119 8.11 2.60 6.40
C TYR A 119 7.54 3.97 6.78
N GLY A 120 7.51 4.31 8.08
CA GLY A 120 7.04 5.61 8.57
C GLY A 120 5.52 5.73 8.68
N GLY A 121 4.79 4.61 8.61
CA GLY A 121 3.35 4.58 8.85
C GLY A 121 3.02 4.70 10.33
N GLU A 122 1.90 5.34 10.63
CA GLU A 122 1.32 5.44 11.97
C GLU A 122 0.27 4.33 12.14
N CYS A 123 0.24 3.69 13.31
CA CYS A 123 -0.74 2.65 13.63
C CYS A 123 -1.80 3.20 14.57
N HIS A 124 -3.05 3.30 14.09
CA HIS A 124 -4.21 3.69 14.89
C HIS A 124 -4.95 2.43 15.35
N LEU A 125 -4.93 2.20 16.68
CA LEU A 125 -5.46 0.97 17.27
C LEU A 125 -6.90 1.17 17.76
N VAL A 126 -7.82 0.30 17.31
CA VAL A 126 -9.21 0.25 17.79
C VAL A 126 -9.43 -0.97 18.68
N GLU A 127 -10.35 -0.86 19.64
CA GLU A 127 -10.65 -1.97 20.55
C GLU A 127 -11.39 -3.11 19.83
N ASN A 128 -12.32 -2.76 18.97
CA ASN A 128 -13.14 -3.75 18.24
C ASN A 128 -12.75 -3.78 16.76
N GLY A 129 -12.32 -4.95 16.28
CA GLY A 129 -11.91 -5.13 14.89
C GLY A 129 -13.00 -4.87 13.85
N SER A 130 -14.29 -4.90 14.24
CA SER A 130 -15.39 -4.56 13.34
C SER A 130 -15.49 -3.04 13.06
N GLU A 131 -14.82 -2.21 13.84
CA GLU A 131 -14.87 -0.75 13.74
C GLU A 131 -13.82 -0.15 12.80
N ILE A 132 -12.85 -0.95 12.33
CA ILE A 132 -11.70 -0.45 11.55
C ILE A 132 -12.12 0.36 10.32
N TYR A 133 -13.16 -0.08 9.60
CA TYR A 133 -13.64 0.62 8.40
C TYR A 133 -14.30 1.95 8.72
N ALA A 134 -15.21 1.94 9.70
CA ALA A 134 -15.91 3.15 10.14
C ALA A 134 -14.93 4.18 10.70
N GLU A 135 -13.94 3.72 11.47
CA GLU A 135 -12.89 4.56 12.04
C GLU A 135 -11.97 5.13 10.97
N SER A 136 -11.59 4.34 9.96
CA SER A 136 -10.80 4.82 8.82
C SER A 136 -11.52 5.93 8.06
N GLN A 137 -12.81 5.76 7.81
CA GLN A 137 -13.64 6.78 7.17
C GLN A 137 -13.79 8.03 8.04
N ARG A 138 -13.92 7.85 9.37
CA ARG A 138 -14.01 8.96 10.31
C ARG A 138 -12.73 9.80 10.29
N LEU A 139 -11.57 9.14 10.42
CA LEU A 139 -10.26 9.78 10.37
C LEU A 139 -10.01 10.51 9.05
N ALA A 140 -10.38 9.88 7.92
CA ALA A 140 -10.23 10.51 6.62
C ALA A 140 -11.03 11.82 6.53
N ARG A 141 -12.27 11.83 7.01
CA ARG A 141 -13.10 13.07 7.05
C ARG A 141 -12.50 14.13 7.97
N GLU A 142 -12.08 13.75 9.18
CA GLU A 142 -11.57 14.70 10.17
C GLU A 142 -10.24 15.33 9.79
N LEU A 143 -9.36 14.54 9.16
CA LEU A 143 -8.03 14.99 8.75
C LEU A 143 -7.99 15.60 7.34
N GLY A 144 -9.13 15.60 6.62
CA GLY A 144 -9.15 15.98 5.21
C GLY A 144 -8.28 15.05 4.36
N GLY A 145 -8.21 13.78 4.75
CA GLY A 145 -7.39 12.75 4.13
C GLY A 145 -8.15 11.92 3.09
N HIS A 146 -7.44 10.97 2.49
CA HIS A 146 -7.98 10.00 1.56
C HIS A 146 -7.99 8.60 2.17
N TYR A 147 -9.17 7.99 2.29
CA TYR A 147 -9.31 6.57 2.63
C TYR A 147 -9.13 5.75 1.37
N MET A 148 -8.10 4.89 1.35
CA MET A 148 -7.69 4.16 0.13
C MET A 148 -8.70 3.10 -0.28
N ASP A 149 -9.32 2.41 0.69
CA ASP A 149 -10.36 1.41 0.49
C ASP A 149 -9.96 0.34 -0.56
N GLN A 150 -9.14 -0.59 -0.14
CA GLN A 150 -8.55 -1.63 -1.00
C GLN A 150 -9.55 -2.66 -1.55
N PHE A 151 -10.84 -2.59 -1.18
CA PHE A 151 -11.88 -3.58 -1.52
C PHE A 151 -12.84 -3.10 -2.60
#